data_f089dfdaad53ffc47b778fff1a9febdf
#
_entry.id   f089dfdaad53ffc47b778fff1a9febdf
#
_cell.length_a   1.000
_cell.length_b   1.000
_cell.length_c   1.000
_cell.angle_alpha   90.00
_cell.angle_beta   90.00
_cell.angle_gamma   90.00
#
_symmetry.space_group_name_H-M   'P 1'
#
loop_
_entity.id
_entity.type
_entity.pdbx_description
1 polymer ?
#
loop_
_entity_poly.entity_id
_entity_poly.type
_entity_poly.pdbx_seq_one_letter_code
_entity_poly.pdbx_strand_id
1 'polypeptide(L)'
;MTDIELNAILYYADFLSLKHTNHPVTDNCKYFYIHGTPVNSCFILDLEPIYDVENPYFIRAYEEYSTIKNKFGEEGVDSFVEGLANLSARGAVDAEQMLKAIH
;
A
#
# COMPACT_ATOMS: atom_id res chain seq x y z
N MET A 1 15.05 3.44 -0.43
CA MET A 1 13.63 3.41 -0.82
C MET A 1 12.99 4.74 -0.52
N THR A 2 12.27 5.33 -1.46
CA THR A 2 11.58 6.59 -1.27
C THR A 2 10.28 6.41 -0.50
N ASP A 3 9.72 7.50 0.03
CA ASP A 3 8.42 7.46 0.70
C ASP A 3 7.30 7.05 -0.26
N ILE A 4 7.38 7.45 -1.53
CA ILE A 4 6.41 7.06 -2.56
C ILE A 4 6.43 5.54 -2.75
N GLU A 5 7.61 4.96 -2.81
CA GLU A 5 7.78 3.52 -2.96
C GLU A 5 7.27 2.77 -1.73
N LEU A 6 7.65 3.21 -0.55
CA LEU A 6 7.20 2.58 0.70
C LEU A 6 5.70 2.70 0.88
N ASN A 7 5.13 3.85 0.56
CA ASN A 7 3.68 4.06 0.59
C ASN A 7 2.95 3.04 -0.30
N ALA A 8 3.44 2.84 -1.51
CA ALA A 8 2.84 1.90 -2.45
C ALA A 8 2.92 0.45 -1.93
N ILE A 9 4.08 0.06 -1.41
CA ILE A 9 4.28 -1.29 -0.86
C ILE A 9 3.36 -1.52 0.34
N LEU A 10 3.27 -0.57 1.26
CA LEU A 10 2.44 -0.70 2.45
C LEU A 10 0.95 -0.74 2.11
N TYR A 11 0.50 0.08 1.15
CA TYR A 11 -0.89 0.03 0.71
C TYR A 11 -1.25 -1.35 0.14
N TYR A 12 -0.40 -1.87 -0.74
CA TYR A 12 -0.62 -3.19 -1.32
C TYR A 12 -0.59 -4.29 -0.25
N ALA A 13 0.34 -4.22 0.69
CA ALA A 13 0.43 -5.15 1.80
C ALA A 13 -0.81 -5.10 2.69
N ASP A 14 -1.27 -3.90 3.04
CA ASP A 14 -2.48 -3.72 3.83
C ASP A 14 -3.72 -4.23 3.11
N PHE A 15 -3.82 -3.97 1.80
CA PHE A 15 -4.91 -4.49 0.99
C PHE A 15 -4.96 -6.01 1.02
N LEU A 16 -3.82 -6.67 0.79
CA LEU A 16 -3.73 -8.13 0.82
C LEU A 16 -4.06 -8.70 2.19
N SER A 17 -3.50 -8.10 3.24
CA SER A 17 -3.68 -8.57 4.61
C SER A 17 -5.13 -8.44 5.06
N LEU A 18 -5.78 -7.31 4.78
CA LEU A 18 -7.18 -7.08 5.12
C LEU A 18 -8.09 -8.06 4.38
N LYS A 19 -7.80 -8.34 3.12
CA LYS A 19 -8.57 -9.28 2.32
C LYS A 19 -8.52 -10.71 2.88
N HIS A 20 -7.36 -11.12 3.41
CA HIS A 20 -7.14 -12.49 3.85
C HIS A 20 -7.29 -12.69 5.36
N THR A 21 -7.01 -11.66 6.17
CA THR A 21 -6.98 -11.80 7.64
C THR A 21 -7.92 -10.84 8.36
N ASN A 22 -8.49 -9.87 7.67
CA ASN A 22 -9.29 -8.80 8.25
C ASN A 22 -8.48 -7.83 9.15
N HIS A 23 -7.16 -7.90 9.08
CA HIS A 23 -6.25 -7.02 9.83
C HIS A 23 -5.23 -6.39 8.89
N PRO A 24 -4.91 -5.08 9.06
CA PRO A 24 -3.87 -4.46 8.26
C PRO A 24 -2.48 -4.85 8.73
N VAL A 25 -1.48 -4.67 7.88
CA VAL A 25 -0.07 -4.80 8.24
C VAL A 25 0.38 -3.61 9.07
N THR A 26 -0.03 -2.40 8.66
CA THR A 26 0.30 -1.16 9.37
C THR A 26 -0.64 -0.95 10.55
N ASP A 27 -0.10 -0.46 11.67
CA ASP A 27 -0.83 -0.39 12.93
C ASP A 27 -1.37 1.01 13.25
N ASN A 28 -0.69 2.07 12.79
CA ASN A 28 -0.98 3.44 13.19
C ASN A 28 -1.46 4.34 12.05
N CYS A 29 -1.86 3.77 10.92
CA CYS A 29 -2.06 4.53 9.69
C CYS A 29 -3.49 4.45 9.18
N LYS A 30 -3.88 5.54 8.52
CA LYS A 30 -5.09 5.62 7.69
C LYS A 30 -4.65 5.95 6.28
N TYR A 31 -5.51 5.71 5.28
CA TYR A 31 -5.22 6.09 3.91
C TYR A 31 -6.20 7.15 3.45
N PHE A 32 -5.67 8.15 2.76
CA PHE A 32 -6.44 9.21 2.11
C PHE A 32 -6.18 9.16 0.61
N TYR A 33 -7.20 9.45 -0.18
CA TYR A 33 -7.05 9.51 -1.63
C TYR A 33 -6.70 10.93 -2.05
N ILE A 34 -5.53 11.09 -2.65
CA ILE A 34 -5.04 12.38 -3.15
C ILE A 34 -4.90 12.21 -4.66
N HIS A 35 -5.74 12.91 -5.42
CA HIS A 35 -5.81 12.77 -6.88
C HIS A 35 -5.97 11.31 -7.35
N GLY A 36 -6.79 10.56 -6.61
CA GLY A 36 -7.06 9.16 -6.93
C GLY A 36 -5.99 8.17 -6.45
N THR A 37 -4.92 8.64 -5.85
CA THR A 37 -3.86 7.78 -5.32
C THR A 37 -3.99 7.65 -3.80
N PRO A 38 -4.01 6.41 -3.25
CA PRO A 38 -4.04 6.23 -1.81
C PRO A 38 -2.70 6.62 -1.19
N VAL A 39 -2.75 7.49 -0.19
CA VAL A 39 -1.57 7.97 0.54
C VAL A 39 -1.75 7.70 2.02
N ASN A 40 -0.77 7.03 2.61
CA ASN A 40 -0.73 6.70 4.01
C ASN A 40 -0.58 7.99 4.84
N SER A 41 -1.41 8.15 5.88
CA SER A 41 -1.40 9.34 6.73
C SER A 41 -0.07 9.61 7.40
N CYS A 42 0.72 8.57 7.66
CA CYS A 42 2.03 8.75 8.27
C CYS A 42 2.95 9.60 7.40
N PHE A 43 2.90 9.43 6.08
CA PHE A 43 3.70 10.24 5.16
C PHE A 43 3.19 11.68 5.03
N ILE A 44 1.88 11.88 5.21
CA ILE A 44 1.29 13.23 5.20
C ILE A 44 1.68 13.99 6.46
N LEU A 45 1.72 13.32 7.60
CA LEU A 45 1.98 13.90 8.91
C LEU A 45 3.45 13.84 9.33
N ASP A 46 4.33 13.38 8.46
CA ASP A 46 5.77 13.18 8.73
C ASP A 46 6.01 12.27 9.94
N LEU A 47 5.24 11.20 10.02
CA LEU A 47 5.37 10.16 11.03
C LEU A 47 5.90 8.88 10.37
N GLU A 48 6.51 8.00 11.17
CA GLU A 48 6.94 6.71 10.67
C GLU A 48 5.80 5.68 10.78
N PRO A 49 5.50 4.93 9.70
CA PRO A 49 4.52 3.86 9.79
C PRO A 49 5.06 2.72 10.67
N ILE A 50 4.16 2.13 11.45
CA ILE A 50 4.49 0.99 12.31
C ILE A 50 4.03 -0.28 11.62
N TYR A 51 4.97 -1.16 11.31
CA TYR A 51 4.70 -2.42 10.64
C TYR A 51 5.82 -3.42 10.91
N ASP A 52 5.50 -4.71 10.76
CA ASP A 52 6.45 -5.79 10.90
C ASP A 52 7.03 -6.15 9.53
N VAL A 53 8.33 -5.97 9.35
CA VAL A 53 9.03 -6.29 8.09
C VAL A 53 9.02 -7.79 7.79
N GLU A 54 8.75 -8.64 8.77
CA GLU A 54 8.64 -10.08 8.59
C GLU A 54 7.21 -10.54 8.31
N ASN A 55 6.24 -9.61 8.29
CA ASN A 55 4.87 -9.94 7.96
C ASN A 55 4.78 -10.53 6.54
N PRO A 56 4.13 -11.69 6.35
CA PRO A 56 4.09 -12.36 5.05
C PRO A 56 3.50 -11.49 3.93
N TYR A 57 2.53 -10.66 4.23
CA TYR A 57 1.90 -9.79 3.23
C TYR A 57 2.79 -8.62 2.86
N PHE A 58 3.55 -8.09 3.82
CA PHE A 58 4.57 -7.08 3.53
C PHE A 58 5.66 -7.67 2.63
N ILE A 59 6.16 -8.85 2.98
CA ILE A 59 7.19 -9.54 2.19
C ILE A 59 6.70 -9.77 0.76
N ARG A 60 5.47 -10.24 0.60
CA ARG A 60 4.89 -10.49 -0.72
C ARG A 60 4.77 -9.20 -1.54
N ALA A 61 4.28 -8.13 -0.92
CA ALA A 61 4.17 -6.83 -1.60
C ALA A 61 5.53 -6.28 -1.99
N TYR A 62 6.51 -6.40 -1.12
CA TYR A 62 7.89 -5.97 -1.36
C TYR A 62 8.52 -6.77 -2.51
N GLU A 63 8.33 -8.07 -2.54
CA GLU A 63 8.87 -8.93 -3.59
C GLU A 63 8.26 -8.62 -4.95
N GLU A 64 6.95 -8.43 -5.01
CA GLU A 64 6.28 -8.04 -6.26
C GLU A 64 6.78 -6.69 -6.76
N TYR A 65 6.87 -5.71 -5.86
CA TYR A 65 7.41 -4.39 -6.19
C TYR A 65 8.85 -4.50 -6.70
N SER A 66 9.71 -5.23 -5.98
CA SER A 66 11.12 -5.38 -6.34
C SER A 66 11.29 -6.06 -7.69
N THR A 67 10.49 -7.06 -7.98
CA THR A 67 10.51 -7.76 -9.27
C THR A 67 10.17 -6.80 -10.40
N ILE A 68 9.13 -6.00 -10.24
CA ILE A 68 8.71 -5.01 -11.24
C ILE A 68 9.78 -3.95 -11.44
N LYS A 69 10.34 -3.43 -10.35
CA LYS A 69 11.39 -2.42 -10.42
C LYS A 69 12.64 -2.94 -11.09
N ASN A 70 13.08 -4.15 -10.75
CA ASN A 70 14.27 -4.75 -11.34
C ASN A 70 14.10 -5.03 -12.83
N LYS A 71 12.89 -5.40 -13.25
CA LYS A 71 12.59 -5.74 -14.64
C LYS A 71 12.37 -4.52 -15.53
N PHE A 72 11.68 -3.49 -15.01
CA PHE A 72 11.22 -2.35 -15.81
C PHE A 72 11.77 -1.00 -15.34
N GLY A 73 12.53 -0.93 -14.26
CA GLY A 73 13.08 0.33 -13.73
C GLY A 73 12.00 1.30 -13.26
N GLU A 74 12.21 2.59 -13.52
CA GLU A 74 11.28 3.64 -13.09
C GLU A 74 9.89 3.52 -13.72
N GLU A 75 9.79 3.05 -14.95
CA GLU A 75 8.51 2.78 -15.60
C GLU A 75 7.72 1.71 -14.84
N GLY A 76 8.42 0.72 -14.29
CA GLY A 76 7.80 -0.31 -13.47
C GLY A 76 7.27 0.27 -12.16
N VAL A 77 8.01 1.15 -11.52
CA VAL A 77 7.58 1.85 -10.30
C VAL A 77 6.31 2.66 -10.57
N ASP A 78 6.30 3.43 -11.66
CA ASP A 78 5.14 4.23 -12.04
C ASP A 78 3.92 3.34 -12.31
N SER A 79 4.10 2.23 -13.00
CA SER A 79 3.02 1.28 -13.28
C SER A 79 2.47 0.64 -11.99
N PHE A 80 3.34 0.34 -11.04
CA PHE A 80 2.92 -0.21 -9.75
C PHE A 80 2.07 0.80 -8.98
N VAL A 81 2.49 2.06 -8.93
CA VAL A 81 1.74 3.13 -8.26
C VAL A 81 0.38 3.37 -8.94
N GLU A 82 0.36 3.42 -10.27
CA GLU A 82 -0.89 3.54 -11.04
C GLU A 82 -1.82 2.35 -10.81
N GLY A 83 -1.27 1.15 -10.66
CA GLY A 83 -2.02 -0.05 -10.36
C GLY A 83 -2.78 0.03 -9.04
N LEU A 84 -2.26 0.74 -8.05
CA LEU A 84 -2.95 0.96 -6.78
C LEU A 84 -4.23 1.79 -6.96
N ALA A 85 -4.16 2.83 -7.79
CA ALA A 85 -5.33 3.64 -8.11
C ALA A 85 -6.40 2.81 -8.81
N ASN A 86 -6.01 1.91 -9.71
CA ASN A 86 -6.93 0.98 -10.38
C ASN A 86 -7.53 -0.03 -9.41
N LEU A 87 -6.78 -0.50 -8.43
CA LEU A 87 -7.30 -1.36 -7.37
C LEU A 87 -8.40 -0.65 -6.58
N SER A 88 -8.18 0.61 -6.24
CA SER A 88 -9.18 1.44 -5.57
C SER A 88 -10.45 1.59 -6.40
N ALA A 89 -10.32 1.81 -7.70
CA ALA A 89 -11.46 1.99 -8.59
C ALA A 89 -12.27 0.70 -8.79
N ARG A 90 -11.58 -0.46 -8.86
CA ARG A 90 -12.24 -1.75 -9.06
C ARG A 90 -12.79 -2.34 -7.77
N GLY A 91 -12.17 -2.02 -6.65
CA GLY A 91 -12.53 -2.53 -5.34
C GLY A 91 -13.04 -1.45 -4.41
N ALA A 92 -13.96 -0.59 -4.88
CA ALA A 92 -14.46 0.51 -4.05
C ALA A 92 -14.98 0.03 -2.70
N VAL A 93 -15.66 -1.13 -2.68
CA VAL A 93 -16.15 -1.74 -1.44
C VAL A 93 -14.99 -2.22 -0.57
N ASP A 94 -14.01 -2.88 -1.18
CA ASP A 94 -12.82 -3.35 -0.47
C ASP A 94 -11.99 -2.18 0.06
N ALA A 95 -11.85 -1.12 -0.74
CA ALA A 95 -11.15 0.10 -0.33
C ALA A 95 -11.85 0.78 0.85
N GLU A 96 -13.19 0.87 0.81
CA GLU A 96 -13.96 1.40 1.93
C GLU A 96 -13.80 0.57 3.19
N GLN A 97 -13.84 -0.75 3.07
CA GLN A 97 -13.63 -1.65 4.19
C GLN A 97 -12.23 -1.52 4.77
N MET A 98 -11.22 -1.39 3.91
CA MET A 98 -9.85 -1.16 4.32
C MET A 98 -9.71 0.14 5.10
N LEU A 99 -10.29 1.22 4.59
CA LEU A 99 -10.26 2.51 5.28
C LEU A 99 -10.99 2.45 6.63
N LYS A 100 -12.12 1.76 6.71
CA LYS A 100 -12.85 1.56 7.96
C LYS A 100 -12.07 0.71 8.95
N ALA A 101 -11.40 -0.33 8.49
CA ALA A 101 -10.62 -1.23 9.35
C ALA A 101 -9.39 -0.53 9.94
N ILE A 102 -8.79 0.41 9.21
CA ILE A 102 -7.63 1.17 9.66
C ILE A 102 -8.05 2.34 10.58
N HIS A 103 -9.28 2.80 10.44
CA HIS A 103 -9.84 3.84 11.30
C HIS A 103 -10.18 3.32 12.68
#